data_b1e71d7100a663864dcb21cc18c31285
#
_entry.id   b1e71d7100a663864dcb21cc18c31285
#
_cell.length_a   1.000
_cell.length_b   1.000
_cell.length_c   1.000
_cell.angle_alpha   90.00
_cell.angle_beta   90.00
_cell.angle_gamma   90.00
#
_symmetry.space_group_name_H-M   'P 1'
#
loop_
_entity.id
_entity.type
_entity.pdbx_description
1 polymer ?
#
loop_
_entity_poly.entity_id
_entity_poly.type
_entity_poly.pdbx_seq_one_letter_code
_entity_poly.pdbx_strand_id
1 'polypeptide(L)'
;MAGLSAQERLQPSLLDRLTDSEPAAAKEPLDARVLNKKQLRDAVLRDLTWLFNSTAQEPDPRSPDRERVALWREVPEAVSSVINFGIPALAGTTWSTLQFPVLEQAIRICITRFEPRIDEKTLEVKITNDLSTGLRPTSLRLVIRGQ
;
A
#
# COMPACT_ATOMS: atom_id res chain seq x y z
N MET A 1 30.81 6.86 17.83
CA MET A 1 29.65 6.65 16.95
C MET A 1 28.67 7.78 17.24
N ALA A 2 28.35 8.62 16.25
CA ALA A 2 27.40 9.72 16.44
C ALA A 2 26.00 9.11 16.58
N GLY A 3 25.37 9.28 17.73
CA GLY A 3 23.99 8.87 17.96
C GLY A 3 23.05 9.68 17.05
N LEU A 4 21.97 9.05 16.58
CA LEU A 4 20.92 9.71 15.81
C LEU A 4 20.35 10.90 16.60
N SER A 5 20.16 12.03 15.93
CA SER A 5 19.50 13.20 16.53
C SER A 5 18.04 12.87 16.89
N ALA A 6 17.44 13.64 17.80
CA ALA A 6 16.03 13.40 18.20
C ALA A 6 15.04 13.48 17.02
N GLN A 7 15.38 14.26 15.97
CA GLN A 7 14.60 14.38 14.73
C GLN A 7 14.75 13.17 13.78
N GLU A 8 15.79 12.37 13.97
CA GLU A 8 16.04 11.16 13.15
C GLU A 8 15.51 9.88 13.78
N ARG A 9 14.94 9.98 14.98
CA ARG A 9 14.36 8.85 15.72
C ARG A 9 12.90 8.68 15.33
N LEU A 10 12.66 7.78 14.40
CA LEU A 10 11.30 7.45 13.94
C LEU A 10 10.80 6.22 14.72
N GLN A 11 9.53 6.27 15.14
CA GLN A 11 8.95 5.14 15.85
C GLN A 11 8.59 4.03 14.86
N PRO A 12 9.03 2.79 15.10
CA PRO A 12 8.65 1.64 14.29
C PRO A 12 7.16 1.32 14.44
N SER A 13 6.57 0.75 13.39
CA SER A 13 5.23 0.17 13.46
C SER A 13 5.19 -1.01 14.44
N LEU A 14 4.00 -1.46 14.82
CA LEU A 14 3.86 -2.61 15.70
C LEU A 14 4.55 -3.85 15.13
N LEU A 15 4.40 -4.09 13.82
CA LEU A 15 5.04 -5.21 13.15
C LEU A 15 6.57 -5.13 13.20
N ASP A 16 7.14 -3.94 12.95
CA ASP A 16 8.59 -3.74 13.00
C ASP A 16 9.14 -3.99 14.43
N ARG A 17 8.34 -3.68 15.45
CA ARG A 17 8.70 -3.94 16.86
C ARG A 17 8.60 -5.41 17.25
N LEU A 18 7.73 -6.17 16.59
CA LEU A 18 7.55 -7.60 16.81
C LEU A 18 8.51 -8.45 15.97
N THR A 19 9.16 -7.84 14.98
CA THR A 19 10.15 -8.52 14.13
C THR A 19 11.51 -8.42 14.80
N ASP A 20 12.03 -9.56 15.27
CA ASP A 20 13.37 -9.67 15.82
C ASP A 20 14.35 -10.05 14.70
N SER A 21 15.28 -9.14 14.40
CA SER A 21 16.31 -9.36 13.36
C SER A 21 17.51 -10.13 13.88
N GLU A 22 17.66 -10.25 15.21
CA GLU A 22 18.78 -10.94 15.85
C GLU A 22 18.34 -11.85 17.02
N PRO A 23 17.56 -12.91 16.75
CA PRO A 23 16.95 -13.75 17.80
C PRO A 23 17.94 -14.45 18.72
N ALA A 24 19.22 -14.49 18.36
CA ALA A 24 20.30 -15.04 19.21
C ALA A 24 20.86 -14.02 20.23
N ALA A 25 20.52 -12.73 20.09
CA ALA A 25 21.03 -11.69 20.97
C ALA A 25 20.15 -11.57 22.23
N ALA A 26 20.74 -11.81 23.40
CA ALA A 26 20.02 -11.74 24.68
C ALA A 26 19.59 -10.31 25.08
N LYS A 27 20.14 -9.28 24.46
CA LYS A 27 19.79 -7.87 24.71
C LYS A 27 19.78 -7.09 23.41
N GLU A 28 18.66 -6.44 23.15
CA GLU A 28 18.51 -5.54 22.03
C GLU A 28 19.13 -4.16 22.37
N PRO A 29 20.03 -3.62 21.53
CA PRO A 29 20.58 -2.27 21.73
C PRO A 29 19.48 -1.22 21.66
N LEU A 30 19.63 -0.13 22.42
CA LEU A 30 18.63 0.95 22.45
C LEU A 30 18.38 1.59 21.07
N ASP A 31 19.41 1.61 20.22
CA ASP A 31 19.31 2.14 18.85
C ASP A 31 18.50 1.24 17.90
N ALA A 32 18.29 -0.03 18.22
CA ALA A 32 17.42 -0.93 17.45
C ALA A 32 15.92 -0.63 17.66
N ARG A 33 15.57 0.10 18.73
CA ARG A 33 14.19 0.48 19.04
C ARG A 33 13.67 1.67 18.26
N VAL A 34 14.49 2.30 17.43
CA VAL A 34 14.15 3.45 16.60
C VAL A 34 14.58 3.20 15.18
N LEU A 35 13.71 3.59 14.23
CA LEU A 35 14.01 3.48 12.82
C LEU A 35 14.81 4.69 12.33
N ASN A 36 15.80 4.45 11.50
CA ASN A 36 16.38 5.48 10.65
C ASN A 36 15.55 5.64 9.36
N LYS A 37 15.81 6.70 8.58
CA LYS A 37 15.07 6.97 7.33
C LYS A 37 15.09 5.81 6.33
N LYS A 38 16.20 5.07 6.25
CA LYS A 38 16.31 3.92 5.36
C LYS A 38 15.41 2.78 5.83
N GLN A 39 15.47 2.45 7.10
CA GLN A 39 14.63 1.40 7.70
C GLN A 39 13.14 1.73 7.58
N LEU A 40 12.75 3.00 7.82
CA LEU A 40 11.37 3.44 7.60
C LEU A 40 10.94 3.22 6.15
N ARG A 41 11.78 3.64 5.20
CA ARG A 41 11.49 3.44 3.78
C ARG A 41 11.33 1.96 3.43
N ASP A 42 12.21 1.10 3.93
CA ASP A 42 12.16 -0.34 3.68
C ASP A 42 10.88 -0.95 4.29
N ALA A 43 10.46 -0.51 5.47
CA ALA A 43 9.21 -0.91 6.11
C ALA A 43 7.99 -0.47 5.27
N VAL A 44 7.94 0.79 4.82
CA VAL A 44 6.88 1.29 3.94
C VAL A 44 6.82 0.50 2.63
N LEU A 45 7.96 0.22 2.00
CA LEU A 45 7.99 -0.57 0.75
C LEU A 45 7.49 -2.00 0.97
N ARG A 46 7.82 -2.63 2.09
CA ARG A 46 7.29 -3.93 2.48
C ARG A 46 5.77 -3.89 2.60
N ASP A 47 5.23 -2.91 3.33
CA ASP A 47 3.81 -2.79 3.60
C ASP A 47 3.03 -2.44 2.33
N LEU A 48 3.56 -1.59 1.46
CA LEU A 48 3.02 -1.35 0.12
C LEU A 48 3.04 -2.62 -0.75
N THR A 49 4.09 -3.43 -0.65
CA THR A 49 4.15 -4.71 -1.37
C THR A 49 3.00 -5.62 -0.95
N TRP A 50 2.69 -5.70 0.34
CA TRP A 50 1.53 -6.46 0.81
C TRP A 50 0.21 -5.86 0.36
N LEU A 51 0.07 -4.54 0.42
CA LEU A 51 -1.13 -3.85 -0.03
C LEU A 51 -1.44 -4.15 -1.51
N PHE A 52 -0.43 -4.09 -2.37
CA PHE A 52 -0.59 -4.34 -3.81
C PHE A 52 -0.75 -5.82 -4.18
N ASN A 53 -0.35 -6.74 -3.32
CA ASN A 53 -0.57 -8.17 -3.49
C ASN A 53 -1.85 -8.67 -2.81
N SER A 54 -2.62 -7.78 -2.19
CA SER A 54 -3.91 -8.08 -1.58
C SER A 54 -5.04 -7.50 -2.41
N THR A 55 -6.19 -8.19 -2.43
CA THR A 55 -7.39 -7.72 -3.12
C THR A 55 -8.41 -7.25 -2.11
N ALA A 56 -8.89 -6.02 -2.27
CA ALA A 56 -9.97 -5.46 -1.46
C ALA A 56 -11.24 -6.29 -1.57
N GLN A 57 -11.98 -6.40 -0.46
CA GLN A 57 -13.20 -7.18 -0.39
C GLN A 57 -14.45 -6.42 -0.83
N GLU A 58 -14.37 -5.09 -0.87
CA GLU A 58 -15.45 -4.24 -1.36
C GLU A 58 -15.81 -4.60 -2.81
N PRO A 59 -17.07 -4.96 -3.09
CA PRO A 59 -17.48 -5.31 -4.44
C PRO A 59 -17.54 -4.06 -5.33
N ASP A 60 -17.28 -4.23 -6.62
CA ASP A 60 -17.59 -3.17 -7.60
C ASP A 60 -19.10 -2.84 -7.50
N PRO A 61 -19.46 -1.56 -7.42
CA PRO A 61 -20.88 -1.14 -7.41
C PRO A 61 -21.72 -1.66 -8.59
N ARG A 62 -21.06 -2.05 -9.68
CA ARG A 62 -21.66 -2.64 -10.88
C ARG A 62 -21.72 -4.16 -10.84
N SER A 63 -21.19 -4.77 -9.79
CA SER A 63 -21.19 -6.23 -9.63
C SER A 63 -22.60 -6.80 -9.79
N PRO A 64 -22.77 -7.96 -10.43
CA PRO A 64 -24.04 -8.66 -10.49
C PRO A 64 -24.52 -9.15 -9.11
N ASP A 65 -23.60 -9.31 -8.16
CA ASP A 65 -23.91 -9.67 -6.77
C ASP A 65 -24.47 -8.44 -6.02
N ARG A 66 -25.77 -8.21 -6.23
CA ARG A 66 -26.48 -7.06 -5.65
C ARG A 66 -26.62 -7.14 -4.14
N GLU A 67 -26.71 -8.34 -3.59
CA GLU A 67 -26.82 -8.58 -2.16
C GLU A 67 -25.54 -8.15 -1.45
N ARG A 68 -24.39 -8.56 -1.95
CA ARG A 68 -23.08 -8.15 -1.42
C ARG A 68 -22.87 -6.66 -1.53
N VAL A 69 -23.23 -6.04 -2.66
CA VAL A 69 -23.15 -4.57 -2.84
C VAL A 69 -24.05 -3.85 -1.83
N ALA A 70 -25.27 -4.33 -1.57
CA ALA A 70 -26.17 -3.75 -0.60
C ALA A 70 -25.60 -3.85 0.82
N LEU A 71 -25.09 -5.03 1.21
CA LEU A 71 -24.47 -5.25 2.52
C LEU A 71 -23.32 -4.28 2.80
N TRP A 72 -22.45 -4.05 1.83
CA TRP A 72 -21.32 -3.12 1.99
C TRP A 72 -21.76 -1.65 2.14
N ARG A 73 -22.93 -1.29 1.59
CA ARG A 73 -23.51 0.04 1.76
C ARG A 73 -24.10 0.25 3.16
N GLU A 74 -24.56 -0.82 3.81
CA GLU A 74 -25.08 -0.77 5.17
C GLU A 74 -23.99 -0.63 6.23
N VAL A 75 -22.71 -0.96 5.87
CA VAL A 75 -21.59 -0.95 6.81
C VAL A 75 -20.43 -0.12 6.21
N PRO A 76 -20.58 1.20 6.08
CA PRO A 76 -19.57 2.06 5.42
C PRO A 76 -18.21 2.04 6.12
N GLU A 77 -18.16 1.77 7.43
CA GLU A 77 -16.91 1.66 8.19
C GLU A 77 -16.06 0.47 7.71
N ALA A 78 -16.67 -0.58 7.19
CA ALA A 78 -15.95 -1.73 6.63
C ALA A 78 -15.03 -1.33 5.48
N VAL A 79 -15.41 -0.31 4.69
CA VAL A 79 -14.62 0.20 3.56
C VAL A 79 -13.26 0.71 4.00
N SER A 80 -13.16 1.33 5.18
CA SER A 80 -11.89 1.86 5.74
C SER A 80 -11.21 0.91 6.73
N SER A 81 -11.79 -0.24 6.99
CA SER A 81 -11.23 -1.22 7.92
C SER A 81 -10.22 -2.16 7.27
N VAL A 82 -9.47 -2.88 8.10
CA VAL A 82 -8.50 -3.90 7.66
C VAL A 82 -9.14 -5.06 6.87
N ILE A 83 -10.46 -5.25 6.97
CA ILE A 83 -11.20 -6.24 6.16
C ILE A 83 -11.11 -5.90 4.67
N ASN A 84 -11.03 -4.62 4.35
CA ASN A 84 -10.92 -4.10 2.98
C ASN A 84 -9.48 -3.80 2.56
N PHE A 85 -8.49 -4.37 3.26
CA PHE A 85 -7.07 -4.18 2.93
C PHE A 85 -6.76 -4.76 1.55
N GLY A 86 -6.21 -3.94 0.66
CA GLY A 86 -5.84 -4.34 -0.70
C GLY A 86 -6.25 -3.31 -1.76
N ILE A 87 -5.87 -3.60 -3.00
CA ILE A 87 -6.30 -2.82 -4.17
C ILE A 87 -7.59 -3.42 -4.74
N PRO A 88 -8.37 -2.63 -5.49
CA PRO A 88 -9.57 -3.15 -6.17
C PRO A 88 -9.25 -4.35 -7.06
N ALA A 89 -10.19 -5.30 -7.13
CA ALA A 89 -10.05 -6.47 -7.99
C ALA A 89 -9.88 -6.05 -9.46
N LEU A 90 -8.77 -6.42 -10.06
CA LEU A 90 -8.48 -6.20 -11.48
C LEU A 90 -8.82 -7.43 -12.34
N ALA A 91 -9.13 -8.55 -11.70
CA ALA A 91 -9.50 -9.78 -12.39
C ALA A 91 -10.76 -9.58 -13.24
N GLY A 92 -10.71 -10.01 -14.50
CA GLY A 92 -11.82 -9.85 -15.44
C GLY A 92 -11.86 -8.51 -16.18
N THR A 93 -10.97 -7.56 -15.87
CA THR A 93 -10.83 -6.33 -16.67
C THR A 93 -9.91 -6.59 -17.88
N THR A 94 -10.31 -6.09 -19.04
CA THR A 94 -9.47 -6.10 -20.24
C THR A 94 -8.70 -4.79 -20.37
N TRP A 95 -7.57 -4.81 -21.06
CA TRP A 95 -6.76 -3.63 -21.31
C TRP A 95 -7.55 -2.46 -21.95
N SER A 96 -8.51 -2.81 -22.83
CA SER A 96 -9.39 -1.83 -23.50
C SER A 96 -10.42 -1.20 -22.56
N THR A 97 -10.76 -1.86 -21.47
CA THR A 97 -11.75 -1.37 -20.48
C THR A 97 -11.08 -0.75 -19.26
N LEU A 98 -9.76 -0.91 -19.11
CA LEU A 98 -9.02 -0.37 -17.98
C LEU A 98 -8.84 1.14 -18.14
N GLN A 99 -9.52 1.90 -17.31
CA GLN A 99 -9.39 3.35 -17.26
C GLN A 99 -8.27 3.72 -16.27
N PHE A 100 -7.07 4.01 -16.76
CA PHE A 100 -5.92 4.33 -15.92
C PHE A 100 -6.18 5.42 -14.88
N PRO A 101 -6.83 6.57 -15.21
CA PRO A 101 -7.10 7.58 -14.20
C PRO A 101 -7.98 7.08 -13.04
N VAL A 102 -8.93 6.19 -13.32
CA VAL A 102 -9.79 5.58 -12.30
C VAL A 102 -8.97 4.65 -11.40
N LEU A 103 -8.10 3.84 -12.00
CA LEU A 103 -7.23 2.94 -11.25
C LEU A 103 -6.18 3.70 -10.43
N GLU A 104 -5.57 4.76 -10.99
CA GLU A 104 -4.65 5.64 -10.27
C GLU A 104 -5.32 6.26 -9.04
N GLN A 105 -6.53 6.75 -9.18
CA GLN A 105 -7.30 7.31 -8.07
C GLN A 105 -7.65 6.24 -7.03
N ALA A 106 -8.05 5.06 -7.44
CA ALA A 106 -8.35 3.96 -6.53
C ALA A 106 -7.11 3.52 -5.74
N ILE A 107 -5.95 3.39 -6.40
CA ILE A 107 -4.68 3.08 -5.75
C ILE A 107 -4.27 4.21 -4.78
N ARG A 108 -4.43 5.48 -5.18
CA ARG A 108 -4.17 6.62 -4.31
C ARG A 108 -4.99 6.55 -3.02
N ILE A 109 -6.30 6.30 -3.13
CA ILE A 109 -7.20 6.13 -1.99
C ILE A 109 -6.74 4.98 -1.09
N CYS A 110 -6.35 3.84 -1.67
CA CYS A 110 -5.85 2.71 -0.90
C CYS A 110 -4.57 3.05 -0.12
N ILE A 111 -3.60 3.72 -0.76
CA ILE A 111 -2.37 4.14 -0.09
C ILE A 111 -2.67 5.11 1.05
N THR A 112 -3.46 6.16 0.81
CA THR A 112 -3.84 7.14 1.83
C THR A 112 -4.53 6.49 3.03
N ARG A 113 -5.33 5.45 2.78
CA ARG A 113 -6.09 4.73 3.81
C ARG A 113 -5.23 3.78 4.64
N PHE A 114 -4.35 3.03 4.00
CA PHE A 114 -3.64 1.91 4.62
C PHE A 114 -2.16 2.17 4.88
N GLU A 115 -1.59 3.27 4.32
CA GLU A 115 -0.21 3.67 4.55
C GLU A 115 -0.11 5.16 4.96
N PRO A 116 -0.52 5.48 6.19
CA PRO A 116 -0.58 6.88 6.67
C PRO A 116 0.81 7.53 6.85
N ARG A 117 1.90 6.76 6.72
CA ARG A 117 3.27 7.29 6.78
C ARG A 117 3.67 8.06 5.51
N ILE A 118 2.89 7.91 4.43
CA ILE A 118 3.07 8.67 3.19
C ILE A 118 2.15 9.89 3.25
N ASP A 119 2.73 11.09 3.13
CA ASP A 119 1.93 12.32 3.12
C ASP A 119 1.06 12.37 1.85
N GLU A 120 -0.25 12.42 2.05
CA GLU A 120 -1.25 12.49 0.98
C GLU A 120 -1.02 13.68 0.03
N LYS A 121 -0.50 14.80 0.54
CA LYS A 121 -0.24 16.01 -0.26
C LYS A 121 0.89 15.82 -1.26
N THR A 122 1.83 14.93 -0.96
CA THR A 122 2.98 14.64 -1.81
C THR A 122 2.78 13.37 -2.65
N LEU A 123 1.71 12.61 -2.39
CA LEU A 123 1.45 11.34 -3.04
C LEU A 123 1.04 11.55 -4.50
N GLU A 124 1.88 11.08 -5.40
CA GLU A 124 1.60 10.95 -6.83
C GLU A 124 1.57 9.47 -7.22
N VAL A 125 0.50 9.06 -7.90
CA VAL A 125 0.34 7.72 -8.46
C VAL A 125 0.15 7.87 -9.95
N LYS A 126 1.01 7.20 -10.75
CA LYS A 126 0.91 7.18 -12.22
C LYS A 126 1.07 5.78 -12.75
N ILE A 127 0.21 5.43 -13.69
CA ILE A 127 0.24 4.17 -14.41
C ILE A 127 0.68 4.44 -15.84
N THR A 128 1.71 3.75 -16.28
CA THR A 128 2.21 3.87 -17.65
C THR A 128 2.25 2.50 -18.31
N ASN A 129 1.92 2.47 -19.61
CA ASN A 129 2.15 1.30 -20.43
C ASN A 129 3.60 1.29 -20.90
N ASP A 130 4.27 0.17 -20.73
CA ASP A 130 5.56 -0.03 -21.38
C ASP A 130 5.33 -0.49 -22.83
N LEU A 131 5.25 0.49 -23.75
CA LEU A 131 5.08 0.25 -25.17
C LEU A 131 6.40 -0.07 -25.89
N SER A 132 7.50 -0.19 -25.15
CA SER A 132 8.85 -0.32 -25.73
C SER A 132 9.10 -1.61 -26.50
N THR A 133 8.21 -2.60 -26.40
CA THR A 133 8.42 -3.93 -27.02
C THR A 133 7.56 -4.21 -28.25
N GLY A 134 6.75 -3.25 -28.75
CA GLY A 134 5.94 -3.42 -29.97
C GLY A 134 4.89 -4.54 -29.94
N LEU A 135 4.85 -5.32 -28.89
CA LEU A 135 3.85 -6.35 -28.58
C LEU A 135 2.80 -5.76 -27.64
N ARG A 136 1.60 -6.36 -27.60
CA ARG A 136 0.54 -5.94 -26.68
C ARG A 136 1.11 -5.76 -25.26
N PRO A 137 0.83 -4.66 -24.57
CA PRO A 137 1.38 -4.43 -23.25
C PRO A 137 0.98 -5.57 -22.31
N THR A 138 1.96 -6.33 -21.86
CA THR A 138 1.78 -7.47 -20.95
C THR A 138 1.96 -7.06 -19.49
N SER A 139 2.45 -5.84 -19.26
CA SER A 139 2.73 -5.33 -17.92
C SER A 139 2.33 -3.86 -17.78
N LEU A 140 1.84 -3.50 -16.59
CA LEU A 140 1.64 -2.13 -16.15
C LEU A 140 2.84 -1.71 -15.29
N ARG A 141 3.36 -0.53 -15.56
CA ARG A 141 4.33 0.11 -14.67
C ARG A 141 3.59 1.08 -13.76
N LEU A 142 3.59 0.79 -12.47
CA LEU A 142 3.08 1.69 -11.44
C LEU A 142 4.26 2.50 -10.87
N VAL A 143 4.14 3.82 -10.91
CA VAL A 143 5.10 4.74 -10.31
C VAL A 143 4.42 5.46 -9.17
N ILE A 144 4.96 5.31 -7.96
CA ILE A 144 4.49 5.99 -6.75
C ILE A 144 5.61 6.92 -6.28
N ARG A 145 5.26 8.17 -6.02
CA ARG A 145 6.13 9.16 -5.40
C ARG A 145 5.41 9.72 -4.20
N GLY A 146 6.12 9.89 -3.10
CA GLY A 146 5.60 10.46 -1.86
C GLY A 146 6.73 10.71 -0.87
N GLN A 147 6.47 11.54 0.12
CA GLN A 147 7.36 11.85 1.24
C GLN A 147 6.66 11.50 2.55
#